data_f23447bd3ea8d90006399e99142c11ac
#
_entry.id   f23447bd3ea8d90006399e99142c11ac
#
_cell.length_a   1.000
_cell.length_b   1.000
_cell.length_c   1.000
_cell.angle_alpha   90.00
_cell.angle_beta   90.00
_cell.angle_gamma   90.00
#
_symmetry.space_group_name_H-M   'P 1'
#
loop_
_entity.id
_entity.type
_entity.pdbx_description
1 polymer ?
#
loop_
_entity_poly.entity_id
_entity_poly.type
_entity_poly.pdbx_seq_one_letter_code
_entity_poly.pdbx_strand_id
1 'polypeptide(L)'
;SSHRLLTMGTHLGNGYFGKATGKRFVIRAIADCSAINNQINDEWLIRDTAGIVKQLGMDPKKFAIDLIEREGGPENCIKPFSPSIDVKGPYRGTGNDNEWGQKLSDILSGIMQKNYSIIQKEYDRAVQTEHPGSTTVHSWADTEFLWMGLRSSFPNATFKLEHIIGREDP
;
A
#
# COMPACT_ATOMS: atom_id res chain seq x y z
N SER A 1 -10.10 -12.47 -4.39
CA SER A 1 -10.16 -11.39 -5.40
C SER A 1 -9.46 -10.14 -4.90
N SER A 2 -8.80 -9.41 -5.81
CA SER A 2 -8.14 -8.15 -5.49
C SER A 2 -8.89 -6.98 -6.12
N HIS A 3 -9.07 -5.91 -5.36
CA HIS A 3 -9.82 -4.74 -5.77
C HIS A 3 -8.97 -3.48 -5.58
N ARG A 4 -8.85 -2.68 -6.64
CA ARG A 4 -8.30 -1.34 -6.57
C ARG A 4 -9.43 -0.36 -6.37
N LEU A 5 -9.40 0.35 -5.24
CA LEU A 5 -10.46 1.24 -4.79
C LEU A 5 -10.02 2.70 -4.90
N LEU A 6 -10.93 3.55 -5.36
CA LEU A 6 -10.81 5.00 -5.29
C LEU A 6 -11.94 5.53 -4.42
N THR A 7 -11.61 6.12 -3.30
CA THR A 7 -12.58 6.71 -2.37
C THR A 7 -12.38 8.23 -2.31
N MET A 8 -13.48 8.96 -2.41
CA MET A 8 -13.50 10.41 -2.28
C MET A 8 -14.46 10.82 -1.19
N GLY A 9 -14.12 11.86 -0.45
CA GLY A 9 -14.97 12.35 0.62
C GLY A 9 -14.62 13.76 1.08
N THR A 10 -15.40 14.25 2.02
CA THR A 10 -15.13 15.48 2.75
C THR A 10 -15.11 15.18 4.24
N HIS A 11 -14.11 15.65 4.95
CA HIS A 11 -13.95 15.41 6.37
C HIS A 11 -14.89 16.31 7.18
N LEU A 12 -16.15 15.88 7.32
CA LEU A 12 -17.23 16.61 7.99
C LEU A 12 -17.50 16.14 9.41
N GLY A 13 -16.99 14.96 9.80
CA GLY A 13 -17.21 14.38 11.13
C GLY A 13 -15.95 14.36 11.99
N ASN A 14 -16.13 14.46 13.31
CA ASN A 14 -15.04 14.17 14.25
C ASN A 14 -14.82 12.66 14.33
N GLY A 15 -13.57 12.21 14.45
CA GLY A 15 -13.26 10.79 14.53
C GLY A 15 -11.77 10.49 14.53
N TYR A 16 -11.40 9.41 13.87
CA TYR A 16 -10.00 8.93 13.82
C TYR A 16 -9.00 10.04 13.39
N PHE A 17 -9.38 10.87 12.42
CA PHE A 17 -8.54 11.98 11.94
C PHE A 17 -8.69 13.26 12.78
N GLY A 18 -9.34 13.22 13.94
CA GLY A 18 -9.54 14.37 14.81
C GLY A 18 -10.81 15.16 14.49
N LYS A 19 -10.77 16.48 14.70
CA LYS A 19 -11.90 17.37 14.43
C LYS A 19 -12.12 17.56 12.95
N ALA A 20 -13.39 17.70 12.53
CA ALA A 20 -13.77 17.99 11.16
C ALA A 20 -12.98 19.18 10.59
N THR A 21 -12.36 18.99 9.43
CA THR A 21 -11.56 20.03 8.76
C THR A 21 -12.30 20.71 7.62
N GLY A 22 -13.42 20.14 7.16
CA GLY A 22 -14.13 20.57 5.96
C GLY A 22 -13.39 20.30 4.65
N LYS A 23 -12.19 19.72 4.70
CA LYS A 23 -11.37 19.46 3.51
C LYS A 23 -11.81 18.21 2.77
N ARG A 24 -11.70 18.27 1.45
CA ARG A 24 -11.89 17.11 0.58
C ARG A 24 -10.63 16.26 0.57
N PHE A 25 -10.82 14.97 0.38
CA PHE A 25 -9.72 14.02 0.19
C PHE A 25 -10.06 12.98 -0.86
N VAL A 26 -9.04 12.42 -1.46
CA VAL A 26 -9.09 11.28 -2.37
C VAL A 26 -8.07 10.27 -1.90
N ILE A 27 -8.47 9.02 -1.74
CA ILE A 27 -7.54 7.95 -1.40
C ILE A 27 -7.66 6.79 -2.37
N ARG A 28 -6.53 6.14 -2.58
CA ARG A 28 -6.46 4.84 -3.23
C ARG A 28 -6.20 3.78 -2.18
N ALA A 29 -6.88 2.66 -2.32
CA ALA A 29 -6.69 1.50 -1.47
C ALA A 29 -6.66 0.24 -2.33
N ILE A 30 -6.04 -0.80 -1.80
CA ILE A 30 -6.07 -2.14 -2.36
C ILE A 30 -6.65 -3.06 -1.30
N ALA A 31 -7.72 -3.76 -1.65
CA ALA A 31 -8.31 -4.81 -0.84
C ALA A 31 -8.08 -6.15 -1.54
N ASP A 32 -7.46 -7.10 -0.86
CA ASP A 32 -7.35 -8.47 -1.31
C ASP A 32 -8.18 -9.37 -0.40
N CYS A 33 -9.18 -10.02 -0.98
CA CYS A 33 -10.22 -10.71 -0.23
C CYS A 33 -10.27 -12.19 -0.61
N SER A 34 -10.32 -13.03 0.39
CA SER A 34 -10.74 -14.43 0.27
C SER A 34 -12.21 -14.56 0.68
N ALA A 35 -12.96 -15.37 -0.06
CA ALA A 35 -14.36 -15.60 0.22
C ALA A 35 -14.70 -17.09 0.16
N ILE A 36 -15.50 -17.56 1.12
CA ILE A 36 -16.07 -18.91 1.19
C ILE A 36 -17.57 -18.77 1.37
N ASN A 37 -18.35 -19.50 0.60
CA ASN A 37 -19.82 -19.47 0.67
C ASN A 37 -20.42 -18.05 0.57
N ASN A 38 -19.89 -17.22 -0.35
CA ASN A 38 -20.27 -15.81 -0.53
C ASN A 38 -20.04 -14.90 0.69
N GLN A 39 -19.19 -15.30 1.61
CA GLN A 39 -18.79 -14.49 2.77
C GLN A 39 -17.28 -14.26 2.75
N ILE A 40 -16.86 -13.03 2.97
CA ILE A 40 -15.43 -12.70 3.13
C ILE A 40 -14.97 -13.33 4.44
N ASN A 41 -13.94 -14.17 4.36
CA ASN A 41 -13.35 -14.86 5.52
C ASN A 41 -11.92 -14.41 5.81
N ASP A 42 -11.32 -13.65 4.90
CA ASP A 42 -10.00 -13.04 5.07
C ASP A 42 -9.90 -11.80 4.19
N GLU A 43 -9.36 -10.71 4.70
CA GLU A 43 -9.19 -9.46 3.96
C GLU A 43 -7.88 -8.77 4.32
N TRP A 44 -7.09 -8.43 3.31
CA TRP A 44 -5.95 -7.54 3.43
C TRP A 44 -6.31 -6.20 2.80
N LEU A 45 -6.38 -5.16 3.63
CA LEU A 45 -6.71 -3.82 3.19
C LEU A 45 -5.55 -2.86 3.43
N ILE A 46 -4.97 -2.36 2.34
CA ILE A 46 -3.90 -1.37 2.38
C ILE A 46 -4.46 -0.01 1.98
N ARG A 47 -4.29 0.97 2.84
CA ARG A 47 -4.73 2.36 2.66
C ARG A 47 -3.58 3.34 2.84
N ASP A 48 -3.56 4.40 2.05
CA ASP A 48 -2.61 5.51 2.20
C ASP A 48 -3.07 6.49 3.29
N THR A 49 -2.97 6.07 4.55
CA THR A 49 -3.36 6.91 5.71
C THR A 49 -2.54 8.21 5.78
N ALA A 50 -1.24 8.16 5.48
CA ALA A 50 -0.39 9.34 5.47
C ALA A 50 -0.83 10.35 4.40
N GLY A 51 -1.26 9.86 3.25
CA GLY A 51 -1.83 10.69 2.19
C GLY A 51 -3.12 11.39 2.61
N ILE A 52 -4.02 10.69 3.32
CA ILE A 52 -5.23 11.32 3.87
C ILE A 52 -4.84 12.45 4.84
N VAL A 53 -3.96 12.16 5.80
CA VAL A 53 -3.51 13.14 6.81
C VAL A 53 -2.97 14.41 6.15
N LYS A 54 -2.13 14.27 5.12
CA LYS A 54 -1.60 15.41 4.35
C LYS A 54 -2.70 16.20 3.64
N GLN A 55 -3.64 15.52 2.97
CA GLN A 55 -4.75 16.15 2.26
C GLN A 55 -5.68 16.91 3.22
N LEU A 56 -5.85 16.43 4.43
CA LEU A 56 -6.57 17.12 5.48
C LEU A 56 -5.79 18.32 6.08
N GLY A 57 -4.56 18.53 5.64
CA GLY A 57 -3.71 19.64 6.05
C GLY A 57 -3.01 19.44 7.38
N MET A 58 -2.83 18.20 7.78
CA MET A 58 -2.13 17.83 8.99
C MET A 58 -0.72 17.32 8.65
N ASP A 59 0.21 17.52 9.57
CA ASP A 59 1.52 16.91 9.49
C ASP A 59 1.46 15.44 9.94
N PRO A 60 1.92 14.47 9.12
CA PRO A 60 1.82 13.06 9.46
C PRO A 60 2.59 12.67 10.72
N LYS A 61 3.73 13.32 11.01
CA LYS A 61 4.52 13.04 12.21
C LYS A 61 3.79 13.52 13.47
N LYS A 62 3.26 14.74 13.42
CA LYS A 62 2.47 15.29 14.51
C LYS A 62 1.21 14.44 14.73
N PHE A 63 0.51 14.07 13.66
CA PHE A 63 -0.66 13.19 13.75
C PHE A 63 -0.34 11.86 14.44
N ALA A 64 0.80 11.25 14.10
CA ALA A 64 1.24 9.99 14.73
C ALA A 64 1.51 10.17 16.23
N ILE A 65 2.14 11.28 16.64
CA ILE A 65 2.39 11.60 18.05
C ILE A 65 1.04 11.78 18.79
N ASP A 66 0.15 12.60 18.24
CA ASP A 66 -1.18 12.86 18.81
C ASP A 66 -2.02 11.57 18.92
N LEU A 67 -1.84 10.63 17.97
CA LEU A 67 -2.50 9.32 17.99
C LEU A 67 -1.97 8.45 19.13
N ILE A 68 -0.66 8.36 19.29
CA ILE A 68 -0.01 7.63 20.40
C ILE A 68 -0.49 8.16 21.74
N GLU A 69 -0.56 9.47 21.91
CA GLU A 69 -1.06 10.09 23.14
C GLU A 69 -2.54 9.73 23.40
N ARG A 70 -3.38 9.77 22.38
CA ARG A 70 -4.82 9.39 22.48
C ARG A 70 -5.00 7.91 22.84
N GLU A 71 -4.08 7.05 22.44
CA GLU A 71 -4.09 5.61 22.74
C GLU A 71 -3.49 5.28 24.12
N GLY A 72 -3.13 6.28 24.92
CA GLY A 72 -2.61 6.09 26.28
C GLY A 72 -1.08 6.10 26.38
N GLY A 73 -0.40 6.66 25.40
CA GLY A 73 1.05 6.82 25.38
C GLY A 73 1.80 5.63 24.78
N PRO A 74 3.14 5.73 24.71
CA PRO A 74 3.98 4.75 24.01
C PRO A 74 3.86 3.32 24.53
N GLU A 75 3.52 3.14 25.80
CA GLU A 75 3.40 1.80 26.39
C GLU A 75 2.07 1.11 26.03
N ASN A 76 1.01 1.89 25.84
CA ASN A 76 -0.35 1.38 25.63
C ASN A 76 -0.85 1.48 24.20
N CYS A 77 -0.21 2.28 23.35
CA CYS A 77 -0.64 2.46 21.96
C CYS A 77 -0.50 1.17 21.14
N ILE A 78 -1.28 1.10 20.05
CA ILE A 78 -1.16 0.03 19.06
C ILE A 78 0.26 0.07 18.48
N LYS A 79 0.97 -1.04 18.63
CA LYS A 79 2.35 -1.14 18.14
C LYS A 79 2.36 -1.26 16.60
N PRO A 80 3.42 -0.76 15.94
CA PRO A 80 3.58 -0.95 14.51
C PRO A 80 3.54 -2.43 14.14
N PHE A 81 2.91 -2.71 13.01
CA PHE A 81 2.89 -4.05 12.45
C PHE A 81 4.33 -4.58 12.24
N SER A 82 4.55 -5.83 12.62
CA SER A 82 5.81 -6.52 12.40
C SER A 82 5.56 -8.00 12.10
N PRO A 83 6.47 -8.71 11.42
CA PRO A 83 6.31 -10.14 11.13
C PRO A 83 6.10 -11.02 12.37
N SER A 84 6.56 -10.57 13.55
CA SER A 84 6.42 -11.32 14.80
C SER A 84 5.01 -11.25 15.40
N ILE A 85 4.22 -10.25 15.01
CA ILE A 85 2.83 -10.08 15.46
C ILE A 85 1.82 -10.32 14.34
N ASP A 86 2.29 -10.71 13.16
CA ASP A 86 1.44 -11.05 12.02
C ASP A 86 0.69 -12.34 12.31
N VAL A 87 -0.63 -12.23 12.43
CA VAL A 87 -1.52 -13.39 12.54
C VAL A 87 -2.05 -13.71 11.14
N LYS A 88 -1.56 -14.79 10.57
CA LYS A 88 -2.04 -15.24 9.26
C LYS A 88 -3.53 -15.58 9.33
N GLY A 89 -4.29 -14.97 8.42
CA GLY A 89 -5.69 -15.33 8.20
C GLY A 89 -5.88 -16.76 7.70
N PRO A 90 -7.10 -17.20 7.50
CA PRO A 90 -7.40 -18.57 7.03
C PRO A 90 -7.03 -18.83 5.56
N TYR A 91 -6.83 -17.79 4.76
CA TYR A 91 -6.48 -17.94 3.35
C TYR A 91 -5.12 -18.61 3.17
N ARG A 92 -5.08 -19.68 2.37
CA ARG A 92 -3.87 -20.48 2.10
C ARG A 92 -3.58 -20.60 0.60
N GLY A 93 -4.37 -19.94 -0.24
CA GLY A 93 -4.15 -19.95 -1.68
C GLY A 93 -2.82 -19.29 -2.06
N THR A 94 -2.16 -19.84 -3.07
CA THR A 94 -0.93 -19.27 -3.64
C THR A 94 -1.21 -18.46 -4.91
N GLY A 95 -2.46 -18.40 -5.34
CA GLY A 95 -2.90 -17.72 -6.55
C GLY A 95 -3.00 -18.65 -7.75
N ASN A 96 -2.63 -18.18 -8.92
CA ASN A 96 -2.60 -18.93 -10.17
C ASN A 96 -1.25 -18.75 -10.89
N ASP A 97 -1.02 -19.51 -11.94
CA ASP A 97 0.19 -19.52 -12.75
C ASP A 97 0.10 -18.62 -14.00
N ASN A 98 -0.78 -17.63 -13.97
CA ASN A 98 -0.98 -16.71 -15.09
C ASN A 98 0.30 -15.92 -15.41
N GLU A 99 0.63 -15.81 -16.70
CA GLU A 99 1.85 -15.18 -17.18
C GLU A 99 2.02 -13.70 -16.76
N TRP A 100 0.94 -12.95 -16.69
CA TRP A 100 0.98 -11.55 -16.26
C TRP A 100 1.29 -11.40 -14.77
N GLY A 101 0.75 -12.29 -13.95
CA GLY A 101 1.10 -12.38 -12.53
C GLY A 101 2.57 -12.74 -12.34
N GLN A 102 3.07 -13.71 -13.09
CA GLN A 102 4.49 -14.09 -13.07
C GLN A 102 5.39 -12.94 -13.52
N LYS A 103 5.01 -12.25 -14.60
CA LYS A 103 5.76 -11.07 -15.09
C LYS A 103 5.86 -9.98 -14.02
N LEU A 104 4.78 -9.67 -13.31
CA LEU A 104 4.82 -8.69 -12.21
C LEU A 104 5.70 -9.16 -11.05
N SER A 105 5.65 -10.44 -10.72
CA SER A 105 6.55 -11.05 -9.72
C SER A 105 8.01 -10.87 -10.09
N ASP A 106 8.37 -11.13 -11.33
CA ASP A 106 9.73 -10.98 -11.83
C ASP A 106 10.22 -9.53 -11.78
N ILE A 107 9.34 -8.58 -12.13
CA ILE A 107 9.62 -7.14 -12.01
C ILE A 107 9.90 -6.77 -10.55
N LEU A 108 9.02 -7.14 -9.62
CA LEU A 108 9.18 -6.82 -8.20
C LEU A 108 10.44 -7.48 -7.62
N SER A 109 10.70 -8.73 -7.98
CA SER A 109 11.91 -9.46 -7.57
C SER A 109 13.17 -8.78 -8.08
N GLY A 110 13.17 -8.34 -9.35
CA GLY A 110 14.27 -7.58 -9.94
C GLY A 110 14.54 -6.27 -9.19
N ILE A 111 13.50 -5.50 -8.91
CA ILE A 111 13.59 -4.24 -8.14
C ILE A 111 14.18 -4.51 -6.74
N MET A 112 13.70 -5.55 -6.06
CA MET A 112 14.18 -5.90 -4.73
C MET A 112 15.65 -6.37 -4.74
N GLN A 113 16.11 -6.95 -5.83
CA GLN A 113 17.52 -7.31 -6.08
C GLN A 113 18.36 -6.12 -6.60
N LYS A 114 17.80 -4.91 -6.66
CA LYS A 114 18.45 -3.68 -7.16
C LYS A 114 18.71 -3.68 -8.68
N ASN A 115 18.03 -4.52 -9.43
CA ASN A 115 18.03 -4.48 -10.89
C ASN A 115 16.95 -3.49 -11.37
N TYR A 116 17.24 -2.20 -11.23
CA TYR A 116 16.26 -1.15 -11.55
C TYR A 116 16.02 -0.97 -13.05
N SER A 117 16.96 -1.41 -13.91
CA SER A 117 16.78 -1.35 -15.37
C SER A 117 15.56 -2.12 -15.87
N ILE A 118 15.02 -3.04 -15.05
CA ILE A 118 13.78 -3.76 -15.35
C ILE A 118 12.57 -2.79 -15.43
N ILE A 119 12.59 -1.68 -14.69
CA ILE A 119 11.53 -0.68 -14.73
C ILE A 119 11.50 -0.02 -16.12
N GLN A 120 12.62 0.45 -16.62
CA GLN A 120 12.70 1.01 -17.97
C GLN A 120 12.27 0.03 -19.06
N LYS A 121 12.59 -1.24 -18.88
CA LYS A 121 12.29 -2.28 -19.85
C LYS A 121 10.79 -2.67 -19.89
N GLU A 122 10.14 -2.74 -18.72
CA GLU A 122 8.81 -3.36 -18.58
C GLU A 122 7.67 -2.35 -18.36
N TYR A 123 7.99 -1.12 -17.98
CA TYR A 123 7.00 -0.07 -17.78
C TYR A 123 6.89 0.83 -19.01
N ASP A 124 5.68 1.28 -19.32
CA ASP A 124 5.49 2.28 -20.35
C ASP A 124 6.21 3.59 -20.00
N ARG A 125 6.67 4.31 -21.02
CA ARG A 125 7.37 5.59 -20.85
C ARG A 125 6.54 6.61 -20.04
N ALA A 126 5.25 6.62 -20.24
CA ALA A 126 4.29 7.52 -19.60
C ALA A 126 3.44 6.81 -18.54
N VAL A 127 3.98 5.76 -17.91
CA VAL A 127 3.26 5.04 -16.87
C VAL A 127 2.88 5.96 -15.72
N GLN A 128 1.66 5.82 -15.23
CA GLN A 128 1.25 6.44 -13.97
C GLN A 128 1.38 5.42 -12.85
N THR A 129 2.15 5.75 -11.82
CA THR A 129 2.26 4.93 -10.61
C THR A 129 1.89 5.73 -9.37
N GLU A 130 1.19 5.06 -8.44
CA GLU A 130 0.72 5.62 -7.19
C GLU A 130 1.57 5.08 -6.05
N HIS A 131 2.05 5.98 -5.22
CA HIS A 131 2.93 5.67 -4.09
C HIS A 131 2.36 6.22 -2.77
N PRO A 132 2.79 5.70 -1.61
CA PRO A 132 2.38 6.21 -0.31
C PRO A 132 2.63 7.71 -0.13
N GLY A 133 1.80 8.35 0.68
CA GLY A 133 1.89 9.78 0.97
C GLY A 133 1.25 10.67 -0.10
N SER A 134 0.29 10.13 -0.87
CA SER A 134 -0.39 10.82 -1.99
C SER A 134 0.58 11.24 -3.09
N THR A 135 1.59 10.43 -3.36
CA THR A 135 2.55 10.69 -4.43
C THR A 135 2.14 9.96 -5.69
N THR A 136 1.87 10.70 -6.76
CA THR A 136 1.63 10.16 -8.10
C THR A 136 2.77 10.60 -9.00
N VAL A 137 3.34 9.68 -9.77
CA VAL A 137 4.34 9.98 -10.79
C VAL A 137 3.91 9.43 -12.14
N HIS A 138 4.42 10.04 -13.22
CA HIS A 138 3.91 9.86 -14.57
C HIS A 138 4.98 9.41 -15.58
N SER A 139 6.05 8.78 -15.09
CA SER A 139 7.08 8.19 -15.94
C SER A 139 7.72 6.98 -15.29
N TRP A 140 8.30 6.09 -16.11
CA TRP A 140 9.12 5.01 -15.58
C TRP A 140 10.35 5.54 -14.84
N ALA A 141 10.93 6.67 -15.26
CA ALA A 141 12.11 7.25 -14.62
C ALA A 141 11.81 7.74 -13.19
N ASP A 142 10.68 8.40 -12.98
CA ASP A 142 10.24 8.80 -11.64
C ASP A 142 9.91 7.58 -10.77
N THR A 143 9.31 6.56 -11.38
CA THR A 143 9.02 5.28 -10.70
C THR A 143 10.31 4.61 -10.25
N GLU A 144 11.33 4.55 -11.11
CA GLU A 144 12.66 4.02 -10.77
C GLU A 144 13.30 4.81 -9.63
N PHE A 145 13.27 6.14 -9.70
CA PHE A 145 13.81 7.00 -8.65
C PHE A 145 13.17 6.73 -7.28
N LEU A 146 11.86 6.56 -7.23
CA LEU A 146 11.15 6.24 -5.97
C LEU A 146 11.54 4.87 -5.42
N TRP A 147 11.66 3.84 -6.28
CA TRP A 147 12.12 2.52 -5.86
C TRP A 147 13.58 2.53 -5.39
N MET A 148 14.45 3.26 -6.08
CA MET A 148 15.84 3.44 -5.65
C MET A 148 15.90 4.11 -4.27
N GLY A 149 15.09 5.16 -4.04
CA GLY A 149 14.99 5.84 -2.74
C GLY A 149 14.53 4.88 -1.64
N LEU A 150 13.50 4.09 -1.88
CA LEU A 150 13.00 3.10 -0.94
C LEU A 150 14.08 2.05 -0.61
N ARG A 151 14.72 1.48 -1.64
CA ARG A 151 15.74 0.46 -1.45
C ARG A 151 17.02 0.99 -0.81
N SER A 152 17.36 2.26 -1.05
CA SER A 152 18.49 2.92 -0.38
C SER A 152 18.22 3.16 1.10
N SER A 153 16.97 3.53 1.43
CA SER A 153 16.56 3.73 2.84
C SER A 153 16.49 2.41 3.62
N PHE A 154 16.15 1.31 2.94
CA PHE A 154 16.00 -0.03 3.54
C PHE A 154 16.83 -1.07 2.78
N PRO A 155 18.18 -1.00 2.85
CA PRO A 155 19.06 -1.83 2.02
C PRO A 155 18.97 -3.32 2.33
N ASN A 156 18.58 -3.68 3.53
CA ASN A 156 18.41 -5.05 4.03
C ASN A 156 16.96 -5.50 4.13
N ALA A 157 16.02 -4.74 3.55
CA ALA A 157 14.63 -5.18 3.51
C ALA A 157 14.47 -6.49 2.76
N THR A 158 13.66 -7.38 3.32
CA THR A 158 13.30 -8.65 2.69
C THR A 158 11.98 -8.49 1.92
N PHE A 159 11.83 -9.28 0.87
CA PHE A 159 10.61 -9.35 0.06
C PHE A 159 10.13 -10.79 0.02
N LYS A 160 8.87 -10.99 0.33
CA LYS A 160 8.21 -12.27 0.24
C LYS A 160 6.91 -12.13 -0.55
N LEU A 161 6.81 -12.89 -1.62
CA LEU A 161 5.58 -13.01 -2.37
C LEU A 161 4.72 -14.09 -1.73
N GLU A 162 3.51 -13.76 -1.34
CA GLU A 162 2.61 -14.71 -0.66
C GLU A 162 1.65 -15.38 -1.62
N HIS A 163 1.09 -14.63 -2.58
CA HIS A 163 0.33 -15.20 -3.69
C HIS A 163 0.35 -14.28 -4.91
N ILE A 164 0.03 -14.83 -6.07
CA ILE A 164 -0.05 -14.14 -7.36
C ILE A 164 -1.39 -14.46 -8.01
N ILE A 165 -2.10 -13.44 -8.47
CA ILE A 165 -3.32 -13.61 -9.25
C ILE A 165 -3.19 -12.75 -10.51
N GLY A 166 -3.18 -13.39 -11.67
CA GLY A 166 -3.23 -12.73 -12.96
C GLY A 166 -4.50 -13.10 -13.73
N ARG A 167 -4.88 -12.27 -14.69
CA ARG A 167 -5.96 -12.48 -15.66
C ARG A 167 -5.48 -12.12 -17.05
N GLU A 168 -6.06 -12.78 -18.06
CA GLU A 168 -5.75 -12.52 -19.48
C GLU A 168 -6.38 -11.23 -19.99
N ASP A 169 -7.43 -10.73 -19.35
CA ASP A 169 -8.06 -9.45 -19.72
C ASP A 169 -7.35 -8.28 -19.03
N PRO A 170 -6.88 -7.30 -19.80
CA PRO A 170 -6.22 -6.10 -19.28
C PRO A 170 -7.18 -5.14 -18.55
#